data_5ed735eecc0b24d6de9983a551a22f3e
#
_entry.id   5ed735eecc0b24d6de9983a551a22f3e
#
_cell.length_a   1.000
_cell.length_b   1.000
_cell.length_c   1.000
_cell.angle_alpha   90.00
_cell.angle_beta   90.00
_cell.angle_gamma   90.00
#
_symmetry.space_group_name_H-M   'P 1'
#
loop_
_entity.id
_entity.type
_entity.pdbx_description
1 polymer ?
#
loop_
_entity_poly.entity_id
_entity_poly.type
_entity_poly.pdbx_seq_one_letter_code
_entity_poly.pdbx_strand_id
1 'polypeptide(L)'
;TLPDCLAESLAARNASTMGDFPFRAVRALHFSNGGGVYEARDLRQGAGGDATVLLKEARPLAGLDEEGEDAVARLERERWALERLAGLDCVPPLIDYRRGREHYFLAREFVPGSSLHTRIHEANPLLNPDADTSPESFAAYTSWALSVLDRIDAGVRDLHARGVVFGDLHPNNVMVRPDDSVAFIDLETATPVEAAASQAIGAPGFRAPAGCTGPAVDRYALGCLRLAVFLPLTVVLGWGPDKTRQLITLVTENFPVPADFAERVEADLTAAEPAMGTGAAVGGEPAAAEEAAETAPVWPGTENLTPTDWPSLRDALAAGILATATPDRDDRLFPGDIAQFTAPGGGLALAHGAAGVLWALAGAGTEIPSAHVDWLAERVRRWTDPRPGFYDGLHGIAYALDALGRTAEAREVLDRALALPLDDVDGSLFAGLPGIGLSLLHFGHLDAAERLAELVADRTPGGYAARPRPGLLHGATGAALFLLRLYEETGDRKLPHVAAEALRHDLAELANGPGLGRMPYLAVGGAGTAMVLSDLLPHLTSPAPDLTGSLPLLRTSLASLYQA
;
A
#
# COMPACT_ATOMS: atom_id res chain seq x y z
N THR A 1 30.36 -25.40 12.81
CA THR A 1 30.57 -26.66 12.06
C THR A 1 29.26 -27.06 11.41
N LEU A 2 29.31 -27.29 10.10
CA LEU A 2 28.15 -27.79 9.37
C LEU A 2 27.85 -29.24 9.83
N PRO A 3 26.57 -29.62 9.92
CA PRO A 3 26.20 -31.02 10.20
C PRO A 3 26.74 -31.97 9.11
N ASP A 4 27.18 -33.16 9.53
CA ASP A 4 27.76 -34.15 8.62
C ASP A 4 26.81 -34.59 7.49
N CYS A 5 25.48 -34.55 7.74
CA CYS A 5 24.47 -34.85 6.74
C CYS A 5 24.44 -33.86 5.55
N LEU A 6 25.04 -32.68 5.69
CA LEU A 6 25.15 -31.69 4.61
C LEU A 6 26.50 -31.71 3.90
N ALA A 7 27.45 -32.54 4.32
CA ALA A 7 28.82 -32.57 3.76
C ALA A 7 28.81 -32.97 2.29
N GLU A 8 27.99 -33.94 1.91
CA GLU A 8 27.85 -34.44 0.54
C GLU A 8 27.23 -33.39 -0.40
N SER A 9 26.17 -32.72 0.05
CA SER A 9 25.52 -31.62 -0.66
C SER A 9 26.47 -30.43 -0.83
N LEU A 10 27.27 -30.12 0.20
CA LEU A 10 28.27 -29.05 0.14
C LEU A 10 29.41 -29.38 -0.82
N ALA A 11 29.87 -30.63 -0.82
CA ALA A 11 30.90 -31.12 -1.76
C ALA A 11 30.40 -31.05 -3.22
N ALA A 12 29.17 -31.50 -3.47
CA ALA A 12 28.53 -31.40 -4.79
C ALA A 12 28.38 -29.94 -5.25
N ARG A 13 27.94 -29.06 -4.34
CA ARG A 13 27.84 -27.61 -4.61
C ARG A 13 29.20 -26.98 -4.95
N ASN A 14 30.24 -27.32 -4.23
CA ASN A 14 31.58 -26.78 -4.44
C ASN A 14 32.29 -27.39 -5.70
N ALA A 15 31.91 -28.59 -6.10
CA ALA A 15 32.43 -29.24 -7.30
C ALA A 15 31.80 -28.72 -8.61
N SER A 16 30.59 -28.11 -8.54
CA SER A 16 29.95 -27.55 -9.73
C SER A 16 30.57 -26.19 -10.10
N THR A 17 31.06 -26.07 -11.33
CA THR A 17 31.64 -24.82 -11.85
C THR A 17 30.61 -24.08 -12.71
N MET A 18 30.60 -22.73 -12.63
CA MET A 18 29.84 -21.84 -13.52
C MET A 18 30.70 -21.46 -14.75
N GLY A 19 31.77 -22.21 -15.06
CA GLY A 19 32.75 -21.85 -16.09
C GLY A 19 32.17 -21.65 -17.49
N ASP A 20 31.08 -22.39 -17.80
CA ASP A 20 30.41 -22.32 -19.10
C ASP A 20 29.09 -21.51 -19.06
N PHE A 21 28.83 -20.77 -17.97
CA PHE A 21 27.62 -19.94 -17.87
C PHE A 21 27.78 -18.67 -18.70
N PRO A 22 26.99 -18.48 -19.79
CA PRO A 22 27.25 -17.45 -20.78
C PRO A 22 26.71 -16.07 -20.42
N PHE A 23 26.11 -15.91 -19.25
CA PHE A 23 25.52 -14.65 -18.83
C PHE A 23 26.26 -14.09 -17.63
N ARG A 24 26.51 -12.78 -17.65
CA ARG A 24 27.09 -12.04 -16.53
C ARG A 24 26.08 -11.01 -16.02
N ALA A 25 25.55 -11.21 -14.81
CA ALA A 25 24.71 -10.25 -14.14
C ALA A 25 25.47 -8.91 -13.96
N VAL A 26 24.81 -7.82 -14.35
CA VAL A 26 25.31 -6.44 -14.22
C VAL A 26 24.64 -5.75 -13.05
N ARG A 27 23.31 -5.89 -12.97
CA ARG A 27 22.49 -5.25 -11.94
C ARG A 27 21.34 -6.18 -11.55
N ALA A 28 21.08 -6.28 -10.26
CA ALA A 28 19.87 -6.92 -9.77
C ALA A 28 18.69 -5.94 -9.89
N LEU A 29 17.60 -6.42 -10.47
CA LEU A 29 16.35 -5.66 -10.61
C LEU A 29 15.37 -6.03 -9.50
N HIS A 30 15.28 -7.31 -9.16
CA HIS A 30 14.41 -7.82 -8.11
C HIS A 30 15.02 -9.07 -7.45
N PHE A 31 14.72 -9.28 -6.16
CA PHE A 31 15.05 -10.48 -5.40
C PHE A 31 13.86 -10.97 -4.60
N SER A 32 13.68 -12.30 -4.60
CA SER A 32 12.73 -13.01 -3.77
C SER A 32 13.35 -14.30 -3.22
N ASN A 33 12.61 -15.01 -2.36
CA ASN A 33 13.01 -16.33 -1.91
C ASN A 33 13.11 -17.33 -3.07
N GLY A 34 12.25 -17.19 -4.08
CA GLY A 34 12.23 -18.05 -5.26
C GLY A 34 13.40 -17.84 -6.21
N GLY A 35 14.08 -16.68 -6.18
CA GLY A 35 15.18 -16.38 -7.09
C GLY A 35 15.42 -14.89 -7.27
N GLY A 36 16.07 -14.52 -8.35
CA GLY A 36 16.39 -13.14 -8.70
C GLY A 36 16.10 -12.82 -10.16
N VAL A 37 15.90 -11.53 -10.44
CA VAL A 37 15.79 -10.97 -11.79
C VAL A 37 16.92 -9.97 -11.99
N TYR A 38 17.66 -10.14 -13.06
CA TYR A 38 18.89 -9.39 -13.31
C TYR A 38 18.89 -8.78 -14.71
N GLU A 39 19.43 -7.59 -14.82
CA GLU A 39 20.03 -7.12 -16.07
C GLU A 39 21.37 -7.81 -16.24
N ALA A 40 21.60 -8.48 -17.38
CA ALA A 40 22.79 -9.26 -17.63
C ALA A 40 23.34 -9.03 -19.04
N ARG A 41 24.61 -9.41 -19.25
CA ARG A 41 25.28 -9.43 -20.56
C ARG A 41 25.37 -10.85 -21.07
N ASP A 42 25.02 -11.05 -22.34
CA ASP A 42 25.26 -12.31 -23.06
C ASP A 42 26.67 -12.32 -23.61
N LEU A 43 27.53 -13.18 -23.06
CA LEU A 43 28.94 -13.25 -23.39
C LEU A 43 29.23 -14.06 -24.67
N ARG A 44 28.24 -14.72 -25.28
CA ARG A 44 28.43 -15.56 -26.47
C ARG A 44 28.72 -14.77 -27.73
N GLN A 45 28.39 -13.48 -27.78
CA GLN A 45 28.53 -12.65 -28.98
C GLN A 45 29.92 -11.99 -29.14
N GLY A 46 30.88 -12.29 -28.25
CA GLY A 46 32.27 -11.82 -28.36
C GLY A 46 32.49 -10.35 -27.99
N ALA A 47 33.74 -9.89 -28.01
CA ALA A 47 34.22 -8.62 -27.45
C ALA A 47 33.73 -7.33 -28.15
N GLY A 48 32.73 -7.38 -29.01
CA GLY A 48 32.17 -6.21 -29.71
C GLY A 48 30.66 -6.07 -29.69
N GLY A 49 29.93 -6.97 -29.04
CA GLY A 49 28.47 -7.01 -29.10
C GLY A 49 27.78 -7.64 -27.89
N ASP A 50 28.19 -7.26 -26.68
CA ASP A 50 27.52 -7.71 -25.44
C ASP A 50 26.04 -7.29 -25.44
N ALA A 51 25.16 -8.14 -25.94
CA ALA A 51 23.71 -7.85 -25.88
C ALA A 51 23.23 -7.85 -24.43
N THR A 52 22.48 -6.82 -24.07
CA THR A 52 21.81 -6.77 -22.77
C THR A 52 20.61 -7.71 -22.80
N VAL A 53 20.52 -8.57 -21.80
CA VAL A 53 19.43 -9.53 -21.61
C VAL A 53 18.82 -9.39 -20.24
N LEU A 54 17.55 -9.79 -20.10
CA LEU A 54 16.96 -10.02 -18.78
C LEU A 54 17.18 -11.48 -18.41
N LEU A 55 17.75 -11.70 -17.24
CA LEU A 55 18.04 -13.05 -16.71
C LEU A 55 17.21 -13.27 -15.45
N LYS A 56 16.31 -14.24 -15.48
CA LYS A 56 15.57 -14.72 -14.31
C LYS A 56 16.24 -15.96 -13.74
N GLU A 57 16.39 -16.00 -12.41
CA GLU A 57 16.87 -17.14 -11.63
C GLU A 57 15.72 -17.77 -10.87
N ALA A 58 15.62 -19.09 -10.89
CA ALA A 58 14.68 -19.86 -10.07
C ALA A 58 15.42 -20.90 -9.24
N ARG A 59 15.06 -20.98 -7.95
CA ARG A 59 15.62 -21.90 -6.97
C ARG A 59 14.66 -23.07 -6.77
N PRO A 60 15.14 -24.32 -6.89
CA PRO A 60 14.30 -25.49 -6.58
C PRO A 60 13.80 -25.46 -5.14
N LEU A 61 12.57 -25.92 -4.95
CA LEU A 61 11.90 -26.04 -3.66
C LEU A 61 11.78 -24.71 -2.88
N ALA A 62 11.81 -23.58 -3.58
CA ALA A 62 11.72 -22.26 -3.00
C ALA A 62 10.59 -21.46 -3.65
N GLY A 63 10.01 -20.51 -2.90
CA GLY A 63 8.94 -19.64 -3.39
C GLY A 63 7.68 -20.43 -3.73
N LEU A 64 7.29 -21.39 -2.90
CA LEU A 64 6.08 -22.21 -3.10
C LEU A 64 4.84 -21.31 -3.11
N ASP A 65 3.95 -21.54 -4.08
CA ASP A 65 2.62 -20.94 -4.14
C ASP A 65 1.56 -21.76 -3.38
N GLU A 66 0.30 -21.34 -3.47
CA GLU A 66 -0.83 -22.00 -2.79
C GLU A 66 -1.05 -23.44 -3.29
N GLU A 67 -0.69 -23.75 -4.54
CA GLU A 67 -0.76 -25.08 -5.14
C GLU A 67 0.46 -25.95 -4.80
N GLY A 68 1.48 -25.39 -4.16
CA GLY A 68 2.73 -26.06 -3.80
C GLY A 68 3.74 -26.14 -4.95
N GLU A 69 3.55 -25.36 -6.02
CA GLU A 69 4.51 -25.24 -7.11
C GLU A 69 5.68 -24.29 -6.72
N ASP A 70 6.90 -24.69 -7.07
CA ASP A 70 8.08 -23.88 -6.76
C ASP A 70 8.43 -22.87 -7.86
N ALA A 71 9.44 -22.05 -7.62
CA ALA A 71 9.90 -21.06 -8.58
C ALA A 71 10.38 -21.69 -9.91
N VAL A 72 10.85 -22.94 -9.90
CA VAL A 72 11.31 -23.63 -11.12
C VAL A 72 10.10 -23.98 -11.99
N ALA A 73 9.02 -24.50 -11.40
CA ALA A 73 7.78 -24.81 -12.13
C ALA A 73 7.23 -23.55 -12.81
N ARG A 74 7.21 -22.40 -12.11
CA ARG A 74 6.78 -21.12 -12.69
C ARG A 74 7.72 -20.64 -13.80
N LEU A 75 9.04 -20.79 -13.64
CA LEU A 75 10.00 -20.42 -14.68
C LEU A 75 9.86 -21.30 -15.94
N GLU A 76 9.53 -22.60 -15.77
CA GLU A 76 9.25 -23.51 -16.90
C GLU A 76 7.95 -23.14 -17.61
N ARG A 77 6.95 -22.66 -16.89
CA ARG A 77 5.69 -22.12 -17.45
C ARG A 77 5.95 -20.86 -18.27
N GLU A 78 6.76 -19.92 -17.74
CA GLU A 78 7.17 -18.73 -18.51
C GLU A 78 7.96 -19.12 -19.77
N ARG A 79 8.86 -20.09 -19.68
CA ARG A 79 9.57 -20.63 -20.84
C ARG A 79 8.60 -21.16 -21.89
N TRP A 80 7.65 -22.03 -21.50
CA TRP A 80 6.63 -22.58 -22.38
C TRP A 80 5.85 -21.48 -23.09
N ALA A 81 5.41 -20.46 -22.36
CA ALA A 81 4.65 -19.34 -22.92
C ALA A 81 5.51 -18.56 -23.93
N LEU A 82 6.75 -18.22 -23.61
CA LEU A 82 7.67 -17.52 -24.52
C LEU A 82 7.97 -18.31 -25.79
N GLU A 83 8.16 -19.63 -25.69
CA GLU A 83 8.33 -20.51 -26.86
C GLU A 83 7.08 -20.53 -27.74
N ARG A 84 5.87 -20.60 -27.15
CA ARG A 84 4.60 -20.63 -27.84
C ARG A 84 4.27 -19.32 -28.55
N LEU A 85 4.67 -18.21 -27.94
CA LEU A 85 4.40 -16.84 -28.41
C LEU A 85 5.52 -16.27 -29.28
N ALA A 86 6.53 -17.07 -29.63
CA ALA A 86 7.66 -16.61 -30.41
C ALA A 86 7.23 -15.92 -31.71
N GLY A 87 7.86 -14.76 -31.99
CA GLY A 87 7.59 -13.95 -33.16
C GLY A 87 6.45 -12.94 -33.03
N LEU A 88 5.81 -12.81 -31.84
CA LEU A 88 4.91 -11.70 -31.56
C LEU A 88 5.72 -10.49 -31.06
N ASP A 89 5.48 -9.31 -31.61
CA ASP A 89 6.19 -8.07 -31.25
C ASP A 89 5.91 -7.64 -29.79
N CYS A 90 4.75 -8.03 -29.27
CA CYS A 90 4.35 -7.74 -27.90
C CYS A 90 4.94 -8.72 -26.85
N VAL A 91 5.81 -9.65 -27.24
CA VAL A 91 6.41 -10.63 -26.31
C VAL A 91 7.93 -10.66 -26.55
N PRO A 92 8.76 -10.46 -25.51
CA PRO A 92 10.20 -10.49 -25.66
C PRO A 92 10.69 -11.90 -26.02
N PRO A 93 11.55 -12.05 -27.05
CA PRO A 93 12.08 -13.34 -27.46
C PRO A 93 12.82 -14.07 -26.34
N LEU A 94 12.56 -15.37 -26.19
CA LEU A 94 13.37 -16.26 -25.38
C LEU A 94 14.76 -16.43 -26.04
N ILE A 95 15.82 -16.24 -25.26
CA ILE A 95 17.21 -16.36 -25.71
C ILE A 95 17.81 -17.70 -25.25
N ASP A 96 17.55 -18.10 -24.00
CA ASP A 96 18.12 -19.31 -23.43
C ASP A 96 17.34 -19.77 -22.17
N TYR A 97 17.36 -21.07 -21.94
CA TYR A 97 16.91 -21.68 -20.70
C TYR A 97 17.88 -22.77 -20.29
N ARG A 98 18.45 -22.66 -19.09
CA ARG A 98 19.46 -23.61 -18.63
C ARG A 98 19.52 -23.75 -17.13
N ARG A 99 20.08 -24.88 -16.71
CA ARG A 99 20.50 -25.10 -15.34
C ARG A 99 21.93 -24.61 -15.14
N GLY A 100 22.17 -23.80 -14.08
CA GLY A 100 23.48 -23.39 -13.61
C GLY A 100 23.64 -23.79 -12.15
N ARG A 101 24.54 -24.75 -11.86
CA ARG A 101 24.62 -25.43 -10.56
C ARG A 101 23.29 -26.07 -10.15
N GLU A 102 22.68 -25.59 -9.07
CA GLU A 102 21.41 -26.10 -8.55
C GLU A 102 20.21 -25.25 -9.01
N HIS A 103 20.44 -24.06 -9.55
CA HIS A 103 19.41 -23.11 -9.96
C HIS A 103 19.11 -23.23 -11.46
N TYR A 104 17.94 -22.74 -11.84
CA TYR A 104 17.53 -22.63 -13.24
C TYR A 104 17.50 -21.17 -13.65
N PHE A 105 17.85 -20.93 -14.91
CA PHE A 105 17.97 -19.59 -15.46
C PHE A 105 17.25 -19.51 -16.81
N LEU A 106 16.44 -18.44 -16.95
CA LEU A 106 15.81 -18.06 -18.19
C LEU A 106 16.37 -16.72 -18.62
N ALA A 107 16.91 -16.65 -19.83
CA ALA A 107 17.35 -15.41 -20.46
C ALA A 107 16.40 -15.04 -21.60
N ARG A 108 15.92 -13.82 -21.60
CA ARG A 108 15.10 -13.25 -22.66
C ARG A 108 15.60 -11.86 -23.05
N GLU A 109 15.11 -11.33 -24.17
CA GLU A 109 15.41 -9.95 -24.56
C GLU A 109 15.08 -8.98 -23.42
N PHE A 110 15.99 -8.02 -23.23
CA PHE A 110 15.76 -6.90 -22.32
C PHE A 110 14.85 -5.88 -23.01
N VAL A 111 13.67 -5.66 -22.47
CA VAL A 111 12.70 -4.68 -23.01
C VAL A 111 13.07 -3.29 -22.52
N PRO A 112 13.48 -2.36 -23.39
CA PRO A 112 13.73 -0.97 -23.00
C PRO A 112 12.41 -0.25 -22.74
N GLY A 113 12.45 0.79 -21.88
CA GLY A 113 11.29 1.59 -21.50
C GLY A 113 10.92 1.45 -20.03
N SER A 114 9.68 1.77 -19.68
CA SER A 114 9.17 1.73 -18.33
C SER A 114 7.91 0.87 -18.25
N SER A 115 7.56 0.40 -17.05
CA SER A 115 6.27 -0.26 -16.88
C SER A 115 5.12 0.73 -17.14
N LEU A 116 3.98 0.22 -17.55
CA LEU A 116 2.76 1.03 -17.71
C LEU A 116 2.40 1.72 -16.40
N HIS A 117 2.62 1.06 -15.25
CA HIS A 117 2.45 1.66 -13.94
C HIS A 117 3.28 2.95 -13.77
N THR A 118 4.57 2.89 -14.08
CA THR A 118 5.48 4.05 -14.00
C THR A 118 5.01 5.16 -14.95
N ARG A 119 4.66 4.80 -16.20
CA ARG A 119 4.19 5.77 -17.21
C ARG A 119 2.89 6.47 -16.80
N ILE A 120 1.96 5.73 -16.18
CA ILE A 120 0.73 6.32 -15.63
C ILE A 120 1.08 7.38 -14.59
N HIS A 121 1.92 7.07 -13.61
CA HIS A 121 2.25 8.00 -12.54
C HIS A 121 3.06 9.22 -13.00
N GLU A 122 3.90 9.06 -14.02
CA GLU A 122 4.68 10.15 -14.58
C GLU A 122 3.87 11.09 -15.49
N ALA A 123 2.93 10.55 -16.26
CA ALA A 123 2.27 11.29 -17.34
C ALA A 123 0.81 11.69 -17.03
N ASN A 124 0.13 11.04 -16.07
CA ASN A 124 -1.27 11.32 -15.78
C ASN A 124 -1.43 12.67 -15.06
N PRO A 125 -2.17 13.64 -15.63
CA PRO A 125 -2.34 14.97 -15.04
C PRO A 125 -3.02 14.99 -13.67
N LEU A 126 -3.82 13.95 -13.33
CA LEU A 126 -4.45 13.82 -12.00
C LEU A 126 -3.50 13.24 -10.95
N LEU A 127 -2.53 12.40 -11.36
CA LEU A 127 -1.68 11.65 -10.43
C LEU A 127 -0.30 12.30 -10.24
N ASN A 128 0.18 13.00 -11.26
CA ASN A 128 1.46 13.69 -11.19
C ASN A 128 1.25 15.13 -10.70
N PRO A 129 1.68 15.47 -9.47
CA PRO A 129 1.50 16.80 -8.91
C PRO A 129 2.28 17.90 -9.66
N ASP A 130 3.27 17.51 -10.47
CA ASP A 130 4.07 18.43 -11.29
C ASP A 130 3.56 18.55 -12.74
N ALA A 131 2.50 17.81 -13.10
CA ALA A 131 1.94 17.86 -14.44
C ALA A 131 1.16 19.16 -14.71
N ASP A 132 1.17 19.56 -15.96
CA ASP A 132 0.24 20.58 -16.47
C ASP A 132 -1.20 20.04 -16.41
N THR A 133 -2.10 20.76 -15.74
CA THR A 133 -3.53 20.42 -15.61
C THR A 133 -4.42 21.17 -16.61
N SER A 134 -3.84 21.64 -17.72
CA SER A 134 -4.61 22.24 -18.82
C SER A 134 -5.50 21.21 -19.53
N PRO A 135 -6.62 21.62 -20.14
CA PRO A 135 -7.45 20.74 -20.96
C PRO A 135 -6.67 20.04 -22.07
N GLU A 136 -5.64 20.69 -22.61
CA GLU A 136 -4.76 20.18 -23.66
C GLU A 136 -3.91 19.00 -23.13
N SER A 137 -3.41 19.12 -21.89
CA SER A 137 -2.66 18.06 -21.22
C SER A 137 -3.53 16.84 -20.98
N PHE A 138 -4.76 17.01 -20.48
CA PHE A 138 -5.73 15.92 -20.32
C PHE A 138 -6.06 15.23 -21.65
N ALA A 139 -6.24 16.03 -22.73
CA ALA A 139 -6.53 15.49 -24.07
C ALA A 139 -5.34 14.68 -24.62
N ALA A 140 -4.13 15.20 -24.47
CA ALA A 140 -2.90 14.52 -24.90
C ALA A 140 -2.71 13.20 -24.14
N TYR A 141 -2.84 13.22 -22.81
CA TYR A 141 -2.77 12.02 -21.98
C TYR A 141 -3.84 10.98 -22.38
N THR A 142 -5.10 11.42 -22.56
CA THR A 142 -6.20 10.54 -22.96
C THR A 142 -5.91 9.86 -24.29
N SER A 143 -5.42 10.60 -25.27
CA SER A 143 -5.07 10.05 -26.59
C SER A 143 -3.97 8.99 -26.48
N TRP A 144 -2.92 9.27 -25.70
CA TRP A 144 -1.85 8.32 -25.43
C TRP A 144 -2.37 7.06 -24.73
N ALA A 145 -3.14 7.23 -23.65
CA ALA A 145 -3.67 6.14 -22.84
C ALA A 145 -4.56 5.19 -23.67
N LEU A 146 -5.46 5.75 -24.48
CA LEU A 146 -6.32 4.96 -25.38
C LEU A 146 -5.50 4.20 -26.44
N SER A 147 -4.48 4.83 -27.00
CA SER A 147 -3.60 4.18 -27.97
C SER A 147 -2.83 3.01 -27.36
N VAL A 148 -2.33 3.15 -26.13
CA VAL A 148 -1.66 2.07 -25.39
C VAL A 148 -2.65 0.94 -25.07
N LEU A 149 -3.85 1.27 -24.61
CA LEU A 149 -4.90 0.27 -24.34
C LEU A 149 -5.29 -0.54 -25.57
N ASP A 150 -5.41 0.11 -26.73
CA ASP A 150 -5.73 -0.59 -27.99
C ASP A 150 -4.59 -1.55 -28.42
N ARG A 151 -3.33 -1.19 -28.16
CA ARG A 151 -2.17 -2.08 -28.36
C ARG A 151 -2.16 -3.26 -27.39
N ILE A 152 -2.51 -3.04 -26.11
CA ILE A 152 -2.65 -4.11 -25.13
C ILE A 152 -3.77 -5.06 -25.54
N ASP A 153 -4.94 -4.56 -25.91
CA ASP A 153 -6.07 -5.37 -26.37
C ASP A 153 -5.70 -6.21 -27.61
N ALA A 154 -4.99 -5.62 -28.58
CA ALA A 154 -4.50 -6.34 -29.75
C ALA A 154 -3.52 -7.45 -29.34
N GLY A 155 -2.56 -7.14 -28.47
CA GLY A 155 -1.59 -8.10 -27.97
C GLY A 155 -2.25 -9.27 -27.22
N VAL A 156 -3.21 -9.00 -26.33
CA VAL A 156 -3.97 -10.06 -25.62
C VAL A 156 -4.70 -10.97 -26.60
N ARG A 157 -5.33 -10.42 -27.64
CA ARG A 157 -5.95 -11.22 -28.70
C ARG A 157 -4.93 -12.10 -29.45
N ASP A 158 -3.74 -11.58 -29.72
CA ASP A 158 -2.65 -12.34 -30.36
C ASP A 158 -2.17 -13.49 -29.48
N LEU A 159 -2.04 -13.28 -28.15
CA LEU A 159 -1.75 -14.33 -27.19
C LEU A 159 -2.80 -15.44 -27.22
N HIS A 160 -4.09 -15.07 -27.15
CA HIS A 160 -5.20 -16.02 -27.19
C HIS A 160 -5.24 -16.79 -28.52
N ALA A 161 -4.96 -16.12 -29.65
CA ALA A 161 -4.88 -16.77 -30.96
C ALA A 161 -3.74 -17.81 -31.06
N ARG A 162 -2.67 -17.65 -30.23
CA ARG A 162 -1.60 -18.63 -30.10
C ARG A 162 -1.90 -19.71 -29.03
N GLY A 163 -3.10 -19.67 -28.42
CA GLY A 163 -3.54 -20.64 -27.42
C GLY A 163 -2.98 -20.39 -26.02
N VAL A 164 -2.61 -19.14 -25.69
CA VAL A 164 -2.03 -18.76 -24.38
C VAL A 164 -2.93 -17.73 -23.70
N VAL A 165 -3.32 -17.98 -22.46
CA VAL A 165 -3.91 -17.02 -21.53
C VAL A 165 -2.77 -16.42 -20.70
N PHE A 166 -2.73 -15.10 -20.55
CA PHE A 166 -1.67 -14.41 -19.81
C PHE A 166 -1.77 -14.69 -18.31
N GLY A 167 -2.98 -14.56 -17.75
CA GLY A 167 -3.31 -14.94 -16.37
C GLY A 167 -2.99 -13.91 -15.29
N ASP A 168 -2.09 -12.92 -15.54
CA ASP A 168 -1.73 -11.86 -14.57
C ASP A 168 -1.49 -10.52 -15.28
N LEU A 169 -2.48 -10.08 -16.05
CA LEU A 169 -2.41 -8.82 -16.78
C LEU A 169 -2.68 -7.63 -15.85
N HIS A 170 -1.64 -6.84 -15.58
CA HIS A 170 -1.74 -5.61 -14.78
C HIS A 170 -0.63 -4.62 -15.17
N PRO A 171 -0.68 -3.31 -14.72
CA PRO A 171 0.23 -2.28 -15.21
C PRO A 171 1.72 -2.54 -15.03
N ASN A 172 2.14 -3.33 -14.02
CA ASN A 172 3.56 -3.66 -13.84
C ASN A 172 4.06 -4.73 -14.81
N ASN A 173 3.15 -5.57 -15.35
CA ASN A 173 3.49 -6.64 -16.29
C ASN A 173 3.39 -6.21 -17.77
N VAL A 174 3.09 -4.93 -18.01
CA VAL A 174 3.12 -4.31 -19.33
C VAL A 174 4.23 -3.28 -19.38
N MET A 175 5.22 -3.49 -20.24
CA MET A 175 6.26 -2.51 -20.55
C MET A 175 5.81 -1.62 -21.73
N VAL A 176 6.05 -0.33 -21.61
CA VAL A 176 5.86 0.65 -22.67
C VAL A 176 7.24 1.08 -23.18
N ARG A 177 7.53 0.77 -24.45
CA ARG A 177 8.79 1.12 -25.08
C ARG A 177 8.82 2.61 -25.46
N PRO A 178 10.02 3.17 -25.83
CA PRO A 178 10.13 4.58 -26.21
C PRO A 178 9.29 5.00 -27.42
N ASP A 179 8.86 4.06 -28.26
CA ASP A 179 7.99 4.27 -29.40
C ASP A 179 6.50 4.03 -29.09
N ASP A 180 6.17 3.93 -27.80
CA ASP A 180 4.88 3.59 -27.23
C ASP A 180 4.36 2.18 -27.61
N SER A 181 5.15 1.33 -28.25
CA SER A 181 4.80 -0.08 -28.40
C SER A 181 4.81 -0.79 -27.03
N VAL A 182 4.00 -1.84 -26.89
CA VAL A 182 3.86 -2.57 -25.62
C VAL A 182 4.55 -3.91 -25.67
N ALA A 183 5.02 -4.38 -24.51
CA ALA A 183 5.50 -5.73 -24.34
C ALA A 183 4.99 -6.32 -23.03
N PHE A 184 4.47 -7.53 -23.09
CA PHE A 184 4.07 -8.32 -21.94
C PHE A 184 5.30 -9.00 -21.33
N ILE A 185 5.43 -8.85 -20.03
CA ILE A 185 6.51 -9.46 -19.24
C ILE A 185 5.90 -10.30 -18.13
N ASP A 186 6.67 -11.24 -17.61
CA ASP A 186 6.27 -12.05 -16.46
C ASP A 186 5.10 -13.01 -16.75
N LEU A 187 5.37 -13.95 -17.68
CA LEU A 187 4.41 -14.97 -18.14
C LEU A 187 4.40 -16.22 -17.22
N GLU A 188 4.80 -16.10 -15.96
CA GLU A 188 4.90 -17.25 -15.03
C GLU A 188 3.55 -17.85 -14.62
N THR A 189 2.45 -17.10 -14.82
CA THR A 189 1.07 -17.55 -14.56
C THR A 189 0.34 -17.99 -15.84
N ALA A 190 1.01 -17.92 -16.99
CA ALA A 190 0.38 -18.23 -18.29
C ALA A 190 -0.12 -19.68 -18.36
N THR A 191 -1.28 -19.87 -18.97
CA THR A 191 -1.91 -21.19 -19.13
C THR A 191 -2.38 -21.43 -20.56
N PRO A 192 -2.50 -22.69 -21.00
CA PRO A 192 -3.15 -22.99 -22.27
C PRO A 192 -4.63 -22.56 -22.26
N VAL A 193 -5.11 -21.99 -23.35
CA VAL A 193 -6.54 -21.62 -23.50
C VAL A 193 -7.44 -22.83 -23.27
N GLU A 194 -7.02 -23.99 -23.74
CA GLU A 194 -7.79 -25.25 -23.66
C GLU A 194 -7.91 -25.76 -22.20
N ALA A 195 -7.02 -25.35 -21.32
CA ALA A 195 -7.05 -25.75 -19.91
C ALA A 195 -8.23 -25.13 -19.16
N ALA A 196 -8.80 -24.03 -19.69
CA ALA A 196 -9.85 -23.26 -19.02
C ALA A 196 -9.57 -23.04 -17.51
N ALA A 197 -8.29 -22.77 -17.19
CA ALA A 197 -7.83 -22.63 -15.82
C ALA A 197 -8.40 -21.37 -15.17
N SER A 198 -8.69 -21.45 -13.89
CA SER A 198 -8.96 -20.27 -13.05
C SER A 198 -7.65 -19.54 -12.74
N GLN A 199 -7.75 -18.28 -12.36
CA GLN A 199 -6.59 -17.48 -11.98
C GLN A 199 -6.11 -17.90 -10.58
N ALA A 200 -4.92 -18.50 -10.49
CA ALA A 200 -4.32 -18.91 -9.23
C ALA A 200 -3.80 -17.70 -8.42
N ILE A 201 -3.03 -16.83 -9.09
CA ILE A 201 -2.46 -15.60 -8.52
C ILE A 201 -2.94 -14.41 -9.36
N GLY A 202 -3.26 -13.30 -8.73
CA GLY A 202 -3.62 -12.07 -9.43
C GLY A 202 -3.31 -10.84 -8.60
N ALA A 203 -2.84 -9.78 -9.25
CA ALA A 203 -2.55 -8.52 -8.61
C ALA A 203 -3.84 -7.92 -7.98
N PRO A 204 -3.74 -7.28 -6.79
CA PRO A 204 -4.89 -6.61 -6.17
C PRO A 204 -5.56 -5.64 -7.16
N GLY A 205 -6.89 -5.75 -7.29
CA GLY A 205 -7.68 -4.93 -8.22
C GLY A 205 -7.68 -5.39 -9.68
N PHE A 206 -6.99 -6.51 -9.99
CA PHE A 206 -6.96 -7.12 -11.34
C PHE A 206 -7.36 -8.60 -11.30
N ARG A 207 -7.56 -9.16 -10.12
CA ARG A 207 -7.98 -10.55 -9.95
C ARG A 207 -9.43 -10.72 -10.43
N ALA A 208 -9.62 -11.60 -11.40
CA ALA A 208 -10.93 -11.92 -11.92
C ALA A 208 -11.85 -12.54 -10.85
N PRO A 209 -13.17 -12.31 -10.92
CA PRO A 209 -14.14 -12.94 -10.03
C PRO A 209 -14.08 -14.46 -10.04
N ALA A 210 -14.53 -15.09 -8.94
CA ALA A 210 -14.59 -16.54 -8.84
C ALA A 210 -15.46 -17.13 -9.97
N GLY A 211 -14.97 -18.21 -10.60
CA GLY A 211 -15.64 -18.83 -11.75
C GLY A 211 -15.20 -18.31 -13.11
N CYS A 212 -14.42 -17.25 -13.18
CA CYS A 212 -13.75 -16.80 -14.40
C CYS A 212 -12.64 -17.78 -14.80
N THR A 213 -12.61 -18.22 -16.03
CA THR A 213 -11.60 -19.17 -16.52
C THR A 213 -11.11 -18.82 -17.91
N GLY A 214 -9.88 -19.25 -18.23
CA GLY A 214 -9.31 -19.10 -19.56
C GLY A 214 -9.24 -17.63 -20.03
N PRO A 215 -9.54 -17.33 -21.32
CA PRO A 215 -9.45 -15.99 -21.88
C PRO A 215 -10.28 -14.91 -21.17
N ALA A 216 -11.34 -15.30 -20.44
CA ALA A 216 -12.17 -14.36 -19.68
C ALA A 216 -11.39 -13.71 -18.53
N VAL A 217 -10.37 -14.37 -17.98
CA VAL A 217 -9.47 -13.81 -16.98
C VAL A 217 -8.76 -12.56 -17.51
N ASP A 218 -8.14 -12.67 -18.68
CA ASP A 218 -7.42 -11.55 -19.31
C ASP A 218 -8.38 -10.45 -19.77
N ARG A 219 -9.61 -10.80 -20.19
CA ARG A 219 -10.63 -9.80 -20.57
C ARG A 219 -11.04 -8.95 -19.36
N TYR A 220 -11.29 -9.59 -18.22
CA TYR A 220 -11.57 -8.87 -16.97
C TYR A 220 -10.42 -7.93 -16.60
N ALA A 221 -9.19 -8.45 -16.62
CA ALA A 221 -8.01 -7.65 -16.31
C ALA A 221 -7.84 -6.46 -17.29
N LEU A 222 -8.20 -6.63 -18.58
CA LEU A 222 -8.22 -5.54 -19.56
C LEU A 222 -9.27 -4.48 -19.20
N GLY A 223 -10.47 -4.89 -18.76
CA GLY A 223 -11.48 -3.96 -18.24
C GLY A 223 -10.97 -3.15 -17.04
N CYS A 224 -10.28 -3.82 -16.10
CA CYS A 224 -9.58 -3.15 -15.01
C CYS A 224 -8.49 -2.19 -15.50
N LEU A 225 -7.70 -2.56 -16.52
CA LEU A 225 -6.68 -1.70 -17.11
C LEU A 225 -7.28 -0.44 -17.76
N ARG A 226 -8.44 -0.55 -18.43
CA ARG A 226 -9.13 0.60 -19.01
C ARG A 226 -9.46 1.67 -17.96
N LEU A 227 -9.78 1.25 -16.75
CA LEU A 227 -9.98 2.17 -15.62
C LEU A 227 -8.67 2.61 -15.01
N ALA A 228 -7.74 1.68 -14.76
CA ALA A 228 -6.51 1.93 -14.02
C ALA A 228 -5.57 2.93 -14.70
N VAL A 229 -5.56 3.01 -16.02
CA VAL A 229 -4.72 3.99 -16.72
C VAL A 229 -5.17 5.44 -16.45
N PHE A 230 -6.44 5.65 -16.13
CA PHE A 230 -6.98 6.95 -15.75
C PHE A 230 -7.04 7.12 -14.23
N LEU A 231 -7.55 6.12 -13.52
CA LEU A 231 -7.72 6.10 -12.07
C LEU A 231 -7.29 4.74 -11.51
N PRO A 232 -6.12 4.61 -10.87
CA PRO A 232 -5.59 3.33 -10.37
C PRO A 232 -6.27 2.88 -9.06
N LEU A 233 -7.60 2.92 -9.03
CA LEU A 233 -8.46 2.57 -7.90
C LEU A 233 -9.21 1.24 -8.11
N THR A 234 -8.75 0.40 -9.03
CA THR A 234 -9.43 -0.86 -9.39
C THR A 234 -9.62 -1.84 -8.25
N VAL A 235 -8.85 -1.71 -7.17
CA VAL A 235 -9.03 -2.50 -5.93
C VAL A 235 -10.45 -2.35 -5.35
N VAL A 236 -11.14 -1.23 -5.58
CA VAL A 236 -12.50 -1.00 -5.07
C VAL A 236 -13.58 -1.73 -5.88
N LEU A 237 -13.27 -2.23 -7.08
CA LEU A 237 -14.23 -2.97 -7.92
C LEU A 237 -14.79 -4.20 -7.21
N GLY A 238 -14.00 -4.84 -6.35
CA GLY A 238 -14.43 -5.98 -5.52
C GLY A 238 -15.44 -5.62 -4.43
N TRP A 239 -15.72 -4.34 -4.19
CA TRP A 239 -16.65 -3.91 -3.13
C TRP A 239 -18.11 -3.83 -3.61
N GLY A 240 -18.35 -3.90 -4.92
CA GLY A 240 -19.69 -3.97 -5.46
C GLY A 240 -19.80 -3.43 -6.90
N PRO A 241 -20.87 -3.78 -7.61
CA PRO A 241 -21.07 -3.39 -9.02
C PRO A 241 -21.17 -1.88 -9.22
N ASP A 242 -21.56 -1.14 -8.19
CA ASP A 242 -21.66 0.31 -8.23
C ASP A 242 -20.32 0.99 -8.41
N LYS A 243 -19.25 0.35 -7.93
CA LYS A 243 -17.89 0.91 -8.01
C LYS A 243 -17.42 1.01 -9.45
N THR A 244 -17.79 0.07 -10.28
CA THR A 244 -17.53 0.16 -11.73
C THR A 244 -18.14 1.43 -12.32
N ARG A 245 -19.43 1.68 -12.07
CA ARG A 245 -20.14 2.86 -12.55
C ARG A 245 -19.57 4.15 -12.01
N GLN A 246 -19.23 4.19 -10.70
CA GLN A 246 -18.60 5.34 -10.06
C GLN A 246 -17.24 5.67 -10.70
N LEU A 247 -16.38 4.67 -10.93
CA LEU A 247 -15.08 4.90 -11.57
C LEU A 247 -15.24 5.34 -13.03
N ILE A 248 -16.17 4.75 -13.79
CA ILE A 248 -16.48 5.19 -15.16
C ILE A 248 -16.92 6.66 -15.17
N THR A 249 -17.82 7.04 -14.25
CA THR A 249 -18.28 8.43 -14.12
C THR A 249 -17.11 9.37 -13.85
N LEU A 250 -16.26 9.05 -12.87
CA LEU A 250 -15.08 9.86 -12.56
C LEU A 250 -14.11 9.99 -13.73
N VAL A 251 -13.90 8.91 -14.49
CA VAL A 251 -13.06 8.99 -15.70
C VAL A 251 -13.68 9.89 -16.76
N THR A 252 -14.99 9.74 -17.04
CA THR A 252 -15.68 10.52 -18.08
C THR A 252 -15.83 12.01 -17.73
N GLU A 253 -15.89 12.35 -16.45
CA GLU A 253 -15.93 13.73 -15.97
C GLU A 253 -14.57 14.44 -16.04
N ASN A 254 -13.47 13.70 -15.88
CA ASN A 254 -12.13 14.29 -15.79
C ASN A 254 -11.32 14.15 -17.08
N PHE A 255 -11.60 13.15 -17.93
CA PHE A 255 -10.84 12.89 -19.15
C PHE A 255 -11.75 12.89 -20.39
N PRO A 256 -11.32 13.49 -21.50
CA PRO A 256 -12.12 13.51 -22.75
C PRO A 256 -12.07 12.15 -23.46
N VAL A 257 -12.61 11.11 -22.83
CA VAL A 257 -12.72 9.76 -23.40
C VAL A 257 -13.85 9.66 -24.43
N PRO A 258 -13.79 8.72 -25.40
CA PRO A 258 -14.85 8.49 -26.37
C PRO A 258 -16.19 8.07 -25.71
N ALA A 259 -17.31 8.32 -26.40
CA ALA A 259 -18.65 8.03 -25.89
C ALA A 259 -18.89 6.53 -25.62
N ASP A 260 -18.18 5.62 -26.31
CA ASP A 260 -18.26 4.17 -26.15
C ASP A 260 -17.32 3.63 -25.05
N PHE A 261 -16.59 4.51 -24.35
CA PHE A 261 -15.64 4.10 -23.31
C PHE A 261 -16.31 3.27 -22.19
N ALA A 262 -17.45 3.73 -21.70
CA ALA A 262 -18.21 3.04 -20.65
C ALA A 262 -18.62 1.62 -21.11
N GLU A 263 -19.20 1.52 -22.32
CA GLU A 263 -19.63 0.24 -22.89
C GLU A 263 -18.45 -0.75 -23.04
N ARG A 264 -17.28 -0.26 -23.45
CA ARG A 264 -16.06 -1.09 -23.61
C ARG A 264 -15.57 -1.61 -22.25
N VAL A 265 -15.56 -0.77 -21.21
CA VAL A 265 -15.17 -1.17 -19.84
C VAL A 265 -16.15 -2.23 -19.32
N GLU A 266 -17.46 -1.97 -19.39
CA GLU A 266 -18.49 -2.89 -18.91
C GLU A 266 -18.45 -4.23 -19.68
N ALA A 267 -18.27 -4.20 -20.99
CA ALA A 267 -18.17 -5.41 -21.81
C ALA A 267 -16.98 -6.30 -21.41
N ASP A 268 -15.82 -5.69 -21.11
CA ASP A 268 -14.64 -6.45 -20.69
C ASP A 268 -14.78 -7.00 -19.26
N LEU A 269 -15.38 -6.25 -18.34
CA LEU A 269 -15.60 -6.70 -16.96
C LEU A 269 -16.71 -7.77 -16.88
N THR A 270 -17.78 -7.67 -17.68
CA THR A 270 -18.89 -8.64 -17.69
C THR A 270 -18.62 -9.86 -18.56
N ALA A 271 -17.67 -9.81 -19.49
CA ALA A 271 -17.22 -11.00 -20.24
C ALA A 271 -16.67 -12.11 -19.31
N ALA A 272 -16.39 -11.75 -18.08
CA ALA A 272 -15.97 -12.64 -16.99
C ALA A 272 -17.14 -13.30 -16.24
N GLU A 273 -18.38 -12.82 -16.41
CA GLU A 273 -19.53 -13.46 -15.76
C GLU A 273 -19.80 -14.82 -16.43
N PRO A 274 -19.82 -15.92 -15.65
CA PRO A 274 -20.25 -17.19 -16.21
C PRO A 274 -21.66 -17.02 -16.78
N ALA A 275 -21.85 -17.36 -18.05
CA ALA A 275 -23.16 -17.35 -18.67
C ALA A 275 -24.13 -18.06 -17.73
N MET A 276 -25.09 -17.34 -17.17
CA MET A 276 -26.15 -17.91 -16.32
C MET A 276 -26.96 -18.87 -17.17
N GLY A 277 -26.41 -20.09 -17.34
CA GLY A 277 -27.13 -21.20 -17.95
C GLY A 277 -28.24 -21.62 -17.02
N THR A 278 -29.46 -21.45 -17.49
CA THR A 278 -30.63 -22.11 -16.92
C THR A 278 -30.42 -23.62 -16.93
N GLY A 279 -30.15 -24.22 -15.80
CA GLY A 279 -30.36 -25.65 -15.68
C GLY A 279 -29.28 -26.47 -14.99
N ALA A 280 -29.74 -27.11 -13.93
CA ALA A 280 -29.21 -28.29 -13.26
C ALA A 280 -28.25 -28.07 -12.10
N ALA A 281 -28.83 -28.04 -10.92
CA ALA A 281 -28.18 -28.38 -9.67
C ALA A 281 -27.53 -29.78 -9.78
N VAL A 282 -26.21 -29.84 -9.70
CA VAL A 282 -25.50 -31.07 -9.38
C VAL A 282 -25.11 -30.95 -7.91
N GLY A 283 -25.75 -31.80 -7.10
CA GLY A 283 -25.54 -31.87 -5.66
C GLY A 283 -24.10 -32.27 -5.32
N GLY A 284 -23.48 -31.42 -4.55
CA GLY A 284 -22.33 -31.69 -3.73
C GLY A 284 -22.51 -30.82 -2.48
N GLU A 285 -22.67 -31.48 -1.32
CA GLU A 285 -22.89 -30.82 -0.04
C GLU A 285 -21.74 -29.83 0.28
N PRO A 286 -22.01 -28.56 0.53
CA PRO A 286 -21.06 -27.67 1.19
C PRO A 286 -21.25 -27.82 2.71
N ALA A 287 -20.47 -28.68 3.32
CA ALA A 287 -20.39 -28.72 4.77
C ALA A 287 -19.65 -27.46 5.27
N ALA A 288 -20.26 -26.76 6.23
CA ALA A 288 -19.68 -25.76 7.13
C ALA A 288 -19.54 -24.29 6.68
N ALA A 289 -20.01 -23.87 5.49
CA ALA A 289 -20.00 -22.44 5.13
C ALA A 289 -21.37 -21.73 5.27
N GLU A 290 -22.47 -22.46 5.45
CA GLU A 290 -23.82 -21.90 5.48
C GLU A 290 -24.26 -21.34 6.84
N GLU A 291 -23.67 -21.76 7.96
CA GLU A 291 -24.03 -21.21 9.28
C GLU A 291 -23.44 -19.79 9.55
N ALA A 292 -22.42 -19.37 8.80
CA ALA A 292 -21.86 -18.01 8.93
C ALA A 292 -22.55 -16.97 8.04
N ALA A 293 -23.36 -17.39 7.06
CA ALA A 293 -24.01 -16.47 6.12
C ALA A 293 -25.35 -15.90 6.64
N GLU A 294 -25.96 -16.48 7.66
CA GLU A 294 -27.27 -16.02 8.18
C GLU A 294 -27.19 -14.81 9.12
N THR A 295 -26.01 -14.36 9.54
CA THR A 295 -25.83 -13.21 10.43
C THR A 295 -25.00 -12.06 9.87
N ALA A 296 -24.59 -12.12 8.60
CA ALA A 296 -23.91 -10.98 7.98
C ALA A 296 -24.93 -9.84 7.80
N PRO A 297 -24.65 -8.65 8.34
CA PRO A 297 -25.52 -7.50 8.13
C PRO A 297 -25.63 -7.25 6.62
N VAL A 298 -26.87 -7.23 6.12
CA VAL A 298 -27.13 -6.82 4.73
C VAL A 298 -26.75 -5.35 4.63
N TRP A 299 -25.66 -5.06 3.93
CA TRP A 299 -25.25 -3.70 3.65
C TRP A 299 -26.31 -3.03 2.79
N PRO A 300 -26.83 -1.86 3.19
CA PRO A 300 -27.62 -1.06 2.27
C PRO A 300 -26.77 -0.77 1.05
N GLY A 301 -27.31 -0.95 -0.15
CA GLY A 301 -26.61 -0.63 -1.38
C GLY A 301 -26.03 0.78 -1.30
N THR A 302 -24.74 0.94 -1.63
CA THR A 302 -24.05 2.23 -1.48
C THR A 302 -24.46 3.27 -2.52
N GLU A 303 -25.27 2.89 -3.50
CA GLU A 303 -25.64 3.70 -4.66
C GLU A 303 -26.40 5.00 -4.33
N ASN A 304 -27.07 5.05 -3.19
CA ASN A 304 -27.93 6.17 -2.82
C ASN A 304 -27.83 6.52 -1.34
N LEU A 305 -26.66 6.40 -0.72
CA LEU A 305 -26.48 6.82 0.67
C LEU A 305 -26.69 8.32 0.79
N THR A 306 -27.72 8.67 1.53
CA THR A 306 -28.00 10.06 1.92
C THR A 306 -27.45 10.32 3.32
N PRO A 307 -27.28 11.57 3.75
CA PRO A 307 -26.91 11.88 5.13
C PRO A 307 -27.82 11.22 6.19
N THR A 308 -29.06 10.89 5.84
CA THR A 308 -30.02 10.19 6.70
C THR A 308 -29.65 8.73 6.95
N ASP A 309 -28.86 8.12 6.08
CA ASP A 309 -28.46 6.70 6.16
C ASP A 309 -27.17 6.50 6.98
N TRP A 310 -26.41 7.57 7.24
CA TRP A 310 -25.16 7.53 8.00
C TRP A 310 -25.27 6.85 9.37
N PRO A 311 -26.32 7.06 10.20
CA PRO A 311 -26.45 6.34 11.45
C PRO A 311 -26.52 4.82 11.27
N SER A 312 -27.29 4.34 10.30
CA SER A 312 -27.44 2.91 10.03
C SER A 312 -26.15 2.29 9.50
N LEU A 313 -25.43 3.02 8.64
CA LEU A 313 -24.13 2.58 8.13
C LEU A 313 -23.08 2.53 9.24
N ARG A 314 -23.01 3.55 10.09
CA ARG A 314 -22.14 3.60 11.26
C ARG A 314 -22.39 2.40 12.17
N ASP A 315 -23.67 2.13 12.49
CA ASP A 315 -24.05 1.06 13.40
C ASP A 315 -23.72 -0.33 12.81
N ALA A 316 -23.91 -0.51 11.50
CA ALA A 316 -23.51 -1.73 10.79
C ALA A 316 -21.99 -1.93 10.79
N LEU A 317 -21.21 -0.87 10.53
CA LEU A 317 -19.73 -0.90 10.62
C LEU A 317 -19.26 -1.26 12.03
N ALA A 318 -19.84 -0.62 13.06
CA ALA A 318 -19.51 -0.88 14.45
C ALA A 318 -19.83 -2.33 14.85
N ALA A 319 -20.99 -2.85 14.46
CA ALA A 319 -21.37 -4.24 14.70
C ALA A 319 -20.41 -5.21 14.01
N GLY A 320 -20.03 -4.94 12.75
CA GLY A 320 -19.04 -5.73 12.01
C GLY A 320 -17.67 -5.76 12.71
N ILE A 321 -17.19 -4.61 13.18
CA ILE A 321 -15.92 -4.54 13.94
C ILE A 321 -16.02 -5.34 15.24
N LEU A 322 -17.08 -5.15 16.03
CA LEU A 322 -17.28 -5.88 17.29
C LEU A 322 -17.36 -7.40 17.09
N ALA A 323 -17.96 -7.86 15.99
CA ALA A 323 -18.05 -9.27 15.65
C ALA A 323 -16.68 -9.92 15.33
N THR A 324 -15.65 -9.13 15.00
CA THR A 324 -14.29 -9.63 14.79
C THR A 324 -13.47 -9.78 16.07
N ALA A 325 -14.02 -9.41 17.23
CA ALA A 325 -13.29 -9.49 18.49
C ALA A 325 -12.92 -10.93 18.87
N THR A 326 -11.69 -11.12 19.33
CA THR A 326 -11.13 -12.41 19.74
C THR A 326 -10.63 -12.37 21.19
N PRO A 327 -11.53 -12.27 22.20
CA PRO A 327 -11.16 -12.06 23.60
C PRO A 327 -10.35 -13.22 24.22
N ASP A 328 -10.41 -14.43 23.63
CA ASP A 328 -9.63 -15.58 24.06
C ASP A 328 -8.14 -15.50 23.67
N ARG A 329 -7.76 -14.54 22.84
CA ARG A 329 -6.36 -14.33 22.44
C ARG A 329 -5.63 -13.44 23.42
N ASP A 330 -4.31 -13.67 23.57
CA ASP A 330 -3.43 -12.87 24.42
C ASP A 330 -2.72 -11.73 23.66
N ASP A 331 -2.58 -11.88 22.34
CA ASP A 331 -1.78 -10.99 21.51
C ASP A 331 -2.58 -9.80 20.92
N ARG A 332 -3.88 -9.98 20.69
CA ARG A 332 -4.76 -8.94 20.14
C ARG A 332 -6.23 -9.20 20.46
N LEU A 333 -7.03 -8.15 20.45
CA LEU A 333 -8.50 -8.25 20.55
C LEU A 333 -9.17 -8.20 19.17
N PHE A 334 -8.72 -7.31 18.30
CA PHE A 334 -9.25 -7.15 16.94
C PHE A 334 -8.18 -7.47 15.90
N PRO A 335 -8.56 -7.98 14.72
CA PRO A 335 -7.64 -8.09 13.59
C PRO A 335 -7.26 -6.69 13.09
N GLY A 336 -6.04 -6.53 12.58
CA GLY A 336 -5.55 -5.25 12.07
C GLY A 336 -4.23 -5.37 11.32
N ASP A 337 -3.48 -4.28 11.26
CA ASP A 337 -2.21 -4.17 10.55
C ASP A 337 -1.16 -5.20 11.03
N ILE A 338 -0.24 -5.56 10.13
CA ILE A 338 0.89 -6.44 10.44
C ILE A 338 1.76 -5.89 11.58
N ALA A 339 1.74 -4.59 11.83
CA ALA A 339 2.42 -3.96 12.96
C ALA A 339 1.95 -4.48 14.32
N GLN A 340 0.74 -5.07 14.43
CA GLN A 340 0.30 -5.78 15.63
C GLN A 340 1.25 -6.90 16.04
N PHE A 341 1.95 -7.51 15.08
CA PHE A 341 2.83 -8.66 15.30
C PHE A 341 4.31 -8.28 15.30
N THR A 342 4.67 -7.18 14.64
CA THR A 342 6.07 -6.77 14.47
C THR A 342 6.54 -5.76 15.51
N ALA A 343 5.59 -5.02 16.12
CA ALA A 343 5.89 -4.05 17.17
C ALA A 343 5.51 -4.60 18.55
N PRO A 344 6.39 -4.47 19.59
CA PRO A 344 6.04 -4.83 20.97
C PRO A 344 4.76 -4.11 21.42
N GLY A 345 3.79 -4.86 21.92
CA GLY A 345 2.49 -4.31 22.34
C GLY A 345 1.59 -3.80 21.20
N GLY A 346 1.90 -4.09 19.93
CA GLY A 346 1.15 -3.61 18.79
C GLY A 346 -0.34 -3.95 18.84
N GLY A 347 -0.71 -5.13 19.38
CA GLY A 347 -2.11 -5.52 19.58
C GLY A 347 -2.86 -4.73 20.66
N LEU A 348 -2.16 -3.94 21.49
CA LEU A 348 -2.74 -3.12 22.57
C LEU A 348 -2.78 -1.62 22.20
N ALA A 349 -1.84 -1.15 21.39
CA ALA A 349 -1.54 0.24 21.12
C ALA A 349 -2.69 1.02 20.48
N LEU A 350 -2.61 2.35 20.51
CA LEU A 350 -3.59 3.25 19.89
C LEU A 350 -3.58 3.15 18.36
N ALA A 351 -2.38 3.02 17.74
CA ALA A 351 -2.25 3.02 16.28
C ALA A 351 -2.83 1.76 15.61
N HIS A 352 -2.51 0.59 16.15
CA HIS A 352 -2.76 -0.69 15.47
C HIS A 352 -3.53 -1.71 16.33
N GLY A 353 -3.80 -1.38 17.59
CA GLY A 353 -4.33 -2.31 18.58
C GLY A 353 -5.71 -1.97 19.12
N ALA A 354 -6.05 -2.68 20.19
CA ALA A 354 -7.37 -2.60 20.83
C ALA A 354 -7.70 -1.19 21.35
N ALA A 355 -6.72 -0.44 21.86
CA ALA A 355 -6.96 0.91 22.38
C ALA A 355 -7.54 1.84 21.32
N GLY A 356 -6.99 1.82 20.09
CA GLY A 356 -7.48 2.67 19.00
C GLY A 356 -8.86 2.25 18.49
N VAL A 357 -9.09 0.95 18.34
CA VAL A 357 -10.39 0.44 17.90
C VAL A 357 -11.49 0.79 18.90
N LEU A 358 -11.26 0.53 20.18
CA LEU A 358 -12.23 0.84 21.24
C LEU A 358 -12.48 2.35 21.36
N TRP A 359 -11.43 3.16 21.28
CA TRP A 359 -11.53 4.61 21.28
C TRP A 359 -12.37 5.12 20.09
N ALA A 360 -12.14 4.61 18.89
CA ALA A 360 -12.88 5.00 17.69
C ALA A 360 -14.35 4.61 17.75
N LEU A 361 -14.66 3.40 18.25
CA LEU A 361 -16.04 2.94 18.47
C LEU A 361 -16.77 3.82 19.49
N ALA A 362 -16.11 4.18 20.59
CA ALA A 362 -16.67 5.10 21.59
C ALA A 362 -16.94 6.48 21.00
N GLY A 363 -15.98 7.02 20.24
CA GLY A 363 -16.14 8.30 19.52
C GLY A 363 -17.27 8.28 18.49
N ALA A 364 -17.58 7.13 17.91
CA ALA A 364 -18.72 6.93 17.03
C ALA A 364 -20.05 6.77 17.79
N GLY A 365 -20.05 6.77 19.13
CA GLY A 365 -21.24 6.59 19.96
C GLY A 365 -21.73 5.14 20.05
N THR A 366 -20.86 4.17 19.77
CA THR A 366 -21.17 2.74 19.85
C THR A 366 -21.09 2.27 21.30
N GLU A 367 -22.04 1.48 21.75
CA GLU A 367 -21.99 0.80 23.05
C GLU A 367 -20.92 -0.32 23.00
N ILE A 368 -19.90 -0.19 23.85
CA ILE A 368 -18.78 -1.12 23.89
C ILE A 368 -18.99 -2.14 25.02
N PRO A 369 -18.90 -3.46 24.75
CA PRO A 369 -18.94 -4.46 25.80
C PRO A 369 -17.83 -4.21 26.85
N SER A 370 -18.19 -4.14 28.12
CA SER A 370 -17.21 -3.88 29.21
C SER A 370 -16.07 -4.91 29.20
N ALA A 371 -16.38 -6.16 28.84
CA ALA A 371 -15.38 -7.23 28.73
C ALA A 371 -14.22 -6.90 27.76
N HIS A 372 -14.47 -6.12 26.69
CA HIS A 372 -13.43 -5.70 25.75
C HIS A 372 -12.50 -4.66 26.39
N VAL A 373 -13.04 -3.73 27.15
CA VAL A 373 -12.24 -2.73 27.88
C VAL A 373 -11.46 -3.38 29.02
N ASP A 374 -12.09 -4.33 29.74
CA ASP A 374 -11.42 -5.14 30.76
C ASP A 374 -10.29 -5.97 30.20
N TRP A 375 -10.48 -6.55 28.99
CA TRP A 375 -9.42 -7.25 28.26
C TRP A 375 -8.21 -6.35 28.02
N LEU A 376 -8.44 -5.13 27.52
CA LEU A 376 -7.35 -4.16 27.26
C LEU A 376 -6.59 -3.83 28.58
N ALA A 377 -7.33 -3.45 29.62
CA ALA A 377 -6.74 -3.05 30.91
C ALA A 377 -5.90 -4.19 31.51
N GLU A 378 -6.40 -5.43 31.44
CA GLU A 378 -5.68 -6.60 31.96
C GLU A 378 -4.41 -6.91 31.16
N ARG A 379 -4.47 -6.87 29.82
CA ARG A 379 -3.29 -7.12 28.98
C ARG A 379 -2.23 -6.04 29.15
N VAL A 380 -2.63 -4.78 29.26
CA VAL A 380 -1.69 -3.67 29.54
C VAL A 380 -0.97 -3.86 30.87
N ARG A 381 -1.65 -4.30 31.94
CA ARG A 381 -0.98 -4.59 33.21
C ARG A 381 0.09 -5.66 33.09
N ARG A 382 -0.12 -6.65 32.23
CA ARG A 382 0.83 -7.77 31.99
C ARG A 382 1.94 -7.45 31.01
N TRP A 383 1.88 -6.31 30.32
CA TRP A 383 2.91 -5.91 29.37
C TRP A 383 4.21 -5.55 30.09
N THR A 384 5.25 -6.38 29.91
CA THR A 384 6.50 -6.33 30.69
C THR A 384 7.53 -5.33 30.16
N ASP A 385 7.50 -5.02 28.85
CA ASP A 385 8.44 -4.10 28.20
C ASP A 385 7.67 -3.03 27.41
N PRO A 386 6.91 -2.16 28.10
CA PRO A 386 6.08 -1.17 27.43
C PRO A 386 6.89 0.01 26.92
N ARG A 387 6.39 0.62 25.84
CA ARG A 387 6.91 1.88 25.29
C ARG A 387 6.13 3.08 25.84
N PRO A 388 6.79 4.26 25.98
CA PRO A 388 6.09 5.46 26.47
C PRO A 388 5.19 6.12 25.43
N GLY A 389 5.42 5.95 24.12
CA GLY A 389 4.83 6.72 23.03
C GLY A 389 3.30 6.88 23.06
N PHE A 390 2.80 7.82 22.27
CA PHE A 390 1.35 8.08 22.20
C PHE A 390 0.63 7.07 21.31
N TYR A 391 1.09 6.87 20.07
CA TYR A 391 0.44 5.93 19.16
C TYR A 391 0.86 4.47 19.35
N ASP A 392 2.07 4.23 19.83
CA ASP A 392 2.65 2.88 19.98
C ASP A 392 2.86 2.44 21.44
N GLY A 393 2.47 3.25 22.42
CA GLY A 393 2.81 3.03 23.82
C GLY A 393 1.73 3.39 24.84
N LEU A 394 2.19 3.48 26.12
CA LEU A 394 1.31 3.62 27.27
C LEU A 394 0.57 4.95 27.33
N HIS A 395 1.15 6.07 26.85
CA HIS A 395 0.47 7.36 26.86
C HIS A 395 -0.82 7.34 26.03
N GLY A 396 -0.80 6.71 24.86
CA GLY A 396 -2.00 6.59 24.05
C GLY A 396 -3.03 5.60 24.60
N ILE A 397 -2.56 4.54 25.26
CA ILE A 397 -3.47 3.59 25.92
C ILE A 397 -4.15 4.25 27.13
N ALA A 398 -3.40 5.03 27.95
CA ALA A 398 -3.96 5.81 29.03
C ALA A 398 -5.05 6.78 28.53
N TYR A 399 -4.75 7.52 27.45
CA TYR A 399 -5.70 8.41 26.79
C TYR A 399 -6.96 7.67 26.34
N ALA A 400 -6.82 6.51 25.69
CA ALA A 400 -7.97 5.72 25.24
C ALA A 400 -8.82 5.21 26.41
N LEU A 401 -8.18 4.72 27.50
CA LEU A 401 -8.90 4.26 28.70
C LEU A 401 -9.68 5.40 29.38
N ASP A 402 -9.10 6.59 29.44
CA ASP A 402 -9.79 7.76 30.01
C ASP A 402 -11.00 8.15 29.16
N ALA A 403 -10.86 8.19 27.83
CA ALA A 403 -11.97 8.43 26.89
C ALA A 403 -13.07 7.35 26.96
N LEU A 404 -12.74 6.14 27.37
CA LEU A 404 -13.66 5.03 27.62
C LEU A 404 -14.30 5.07 29.03
N GLY A 405 -14.04 6.12 29.82
CA GLY A 405 -14.56 6.29 31.18
C GLY A 405 -13.85 5.45 32.24
N ARG A 406 -12.71 4.82 31.91
CA ARG A 406 -11.91 4.00 32.83
C ARG A 406 -10.79 4.84 33.44
N THR A 407 -11.16 5.95 34.09
CA THR A 407 -10.21 6.96 34.62
C THR A 407 -9.24 6.40 35.64
N ALA A 408 -9.64 5.42 36.46
CA ALA A 408 -8.74 4.81 37.45
C ALA A 408 -7.63 4.01 36.76
N GLU A 409 -7.98 3.17 35.79
CA GLU A 409 -7.03 2.39 35.00
C GLU A 409 -6.18 3.27 34.11
N ALA A 410 -6.76 4.34 33.54
CA ALA A 410 -6.02 5.33 32.77
C ALA A 410 -4.88 5.96 33.59
N ARG A 411 -5.14 6.33 34.85
CA ARG A 411 -4.13 6.88 35.78
C ARG A 411 -3.07 5.85 36.13
N GLU A 412 -3.44 4.60 36.42
CA GLU A 412 -2.49 3.51 36.68
C GLU A 412 -1.52 3.32 35.48
N VAL A 413 -2.06 3.35 34.26
CA VAL A 413 -1.25 3.23 33.02
C VAL A 413 -0.37 4.46 32.83
N LEU A 414 -0.89 5.66 33.10
CA LEU A 414 -0.13 6.91 33.01
C LEU A 414 1.03 6.94 34.01
N ASP A 415 0.80 6.53 35.27
CA ASP A 415 1.86 6.47 36.30
C ASP A 415 3.01 5.54 35.87
N ARG A 416 2.66 4.42 35.22
CA ARG A 416 3.65 3.52 34.61
C ARG A 416 4.40 4.17 33.46
N ALA A 417 3.70 4.92 32.61
CA ALA A 417 4.30 5.62 31.47
C ALA A 417 5.30 6.69 31.94
N LEU A 418 4.94 7.44 33.00
CA LEU A 418 5.78 8.49 33.61
C LEU A 418 7.07 7.93 34.25
N ALA A 419 7.10 6.65 34.62
CA ALA A 419 8.27 5.99 35.18
C ALA A 419 9.25 5.48 34.11
N LEU A 420 8.90 5.53 32.83
CA LEU A 420 9.75 5.06 31.72
C LEU A 420 10.82 6.11 31.36
N PRO A 421 12.05 5.69 30.98
CA PRO A 421 13.09 6.59 30.50
C PRO A 421 12.72 7.21 29.16
N LEU A 422 13.11 8.48 28.93
CA LEU A 422 12.85 9.23 27.72
C LEU A 422 14.12 9.50 26.88
N ASP A 423 15.26 8.92 27.26
CA ASP A 423 16.55 9.19 26.62
C ASP A 423 16.59 8.79 25.15
N ASP A 424 15.99 7.65 24.82
CA ASP A 424 15.94 7.08 23.47
C ASP A 424 14.62 7.38 22.71
N VAL A 425 13.76 8.26 23.26
CA VAL A 425 12.48 8.63 22.65
C VAL A 425 12.73 9.68 21.57
N ASP A 426 12.16 9.48 20.37
CA ASP A 426 12.35 10.36 19.21
C ASP A 426 11.55 11.67 19.28
N GLY A 427 11.65 12.51 18.25
CA GLY A 427 10.95 13.78 18.13
C GLY A 427 9.58 13.70 17.42
N SER A 428 9.07 12.50 17.14
CA SER A 428 7.81 12.32 16.40
C SER A 428 6.57 12.46 17.30
N LEU A 429 5.44 12.81 16.71
CA LEU A 429 4.14 12.72 17.40
C LEU A 429 3.75 11.25 17.65
N PHE A 430 4.18 10.34 16.78
CA PHE A 430 3.77 8.95 16.82
C PHE A 430 4.29 8.22 18.07
N ALA A 431 5.60 8.18 18.25
CA ALA A 431 6.25 7.43 19.33
C ALA A 431 7.04 8.34 20.29
N GLY A 432 7.16 9.61 19.96
CA GLY A 432 8.11 10.56 20.50
C GLY A 432 7.58 11.54 21.54
N LEU A 433 8.46 12.47 21.91
CA LEU A 433 8.21 13.49 22.93
C LEU A 433 6.96 14.33 22.69
N PRO A 434 6.63 14.78 21.44
CA PRO A 434 5.43 15.57 21.21
C PRO A 434 4.14 14.85 21.55
N GLY A 435 4.03 13.56 21.21
CA GLY A 435 2.85 12.77 21.55
C GLY A 435 2.69 12.56 23.05
N ILE A 436 3.82 12.30 23.74
CA ILE A 436 3.86 12.24 25.20
C ILE A 436 3.41 13.58 25.80
N GLY A 437 3.92 14.71 25.28
CA GLY A 437 3.55 16.05 25.71
C GLY A 437 2.06 16.33 25.60
N LEU A 438 1.43 15.99 24.49
CA LEU A 438 -0.02 16.12 24.33
C LEU A 438 -0.82 15.27 25.33
N SER A 439 -0.34 14.06 25.63
CA SER A 439 -0.94 13.22 26.67
C SER A 439 -0.82 13.86 28.06
N LEU A 440 0.33 14.43 28.38
CA LEU A 440 0.55 15.13 29.65
C LEU A 440 -0.40 16.34 29.80
N LEU A 441 -0.62 17.11 28.73
CA LEU A 441 -1.59 18.20 28.73
C LEU A 441 -3.01 17.69 28.97
N HIS A 442 -3.42 16.60 28.31
CA HIS A 442 -4.73 15.98 28.51
C HIS A 442 -4.97 15.60 29.99
N PHE A 443 -3.97 15.06 30.66
CA PHE A 443 -4.09 14.66 32.07
C PHE A 443 -3.76 15.77 33.07
N GLY A 444 -3.48 17.00 32.62
CA GLY A 444 -3.21 18.15 33.46
C GLY A 444 -1.83 18.18 34.12
N HIS A 445 -0.86 17.42 33.59
CA HIS A 445 0.53 17.39 34.05
C HIS A 445 1.37 18.52 33.41
N LEU A 446 0.96 19.78 33.66
CA LEU A 446 1.50 20.96 33.00
C LEU A 446 3.02 21.13 33.20
N ASP A 447 3.52 21.01 34.45
CA ASP A 447 4.96 21.14 34.78
C ASP A 447 5.80 20.09 34.01
N ALA A 448 5.26 18.89 33.82
CA ALA A 448 5.95 17.84 33.07
C ALA A 448 5.95 18.14 31.57
N ALA A 449 4.85 18.69 31.04
CA ALA A 449 4.76 19.11 29.66
C ALA A 449 5.72 20.27 29.35
N GLU A 450 5.87 21.26 30.25
CA GLU A 450 6.83 22.35 30.11
C GLU A 450 8.29 21.85 30.03
N ARG A 451 8.68 20.95 30.96
CA ARG A 451 10.01 20.33 30.88
C ARG A 451 10.24 19.54 29.60
N LEU A 452 9.19 18.88 29.09
CA LEU A 452 9.27 18.16 27.84
C LEU A 452 9.43 19.09 26.63
N ALA A 453 8.79 20.27 26.67
CA ALA A 453 8.91 21.29 25.62
C ALA A 453 10.34 21.83 25.50
N GLU A 454 11.07 21.96 26.62
CA GLU A 454 12.50 22.31 26.59
C GLU A 454 13.31 21.25 25.85
N LEU A 455 13.08 19.96 26.10
CA LEU A 455 13.75 18.86 25.41
C LEU A 455 13.39 18.84 23.91
N VAL A 456 12.14 19.12 23.56
CA VAL A 456 11.70 19.22 22.16
C VAL A 456 12.39 20.36 21.45
N ALA A 457 12.47 21.55 22.09
CA ALA A 457 13.14 22.72 21.53
C ALA A 457 14.63 22.47 21.26
N ASP A 458 15.32 21.82 22.20
CA ASP A 458 16.75 21.50 22.07
C ASP A 458 17.04 20.50 20.94
N ARG A 459 16.09 19.61 20.64
CA ARG A 459 16.23 18.58 19.58
C ARG A 459 15.79 19.07 18.20
N THR A 460 15.06 20.17 18.10
CA THR A 460 14.50 20.69 16.84
C THR A 460 15.53 20.92 15.71
N PRO A 461 16.78 21.33 15.93
CA PRO A 461 17.72 21.57 14.82
C PRO A 461 18.43 20.33 14.23
N GLY A 462 17.91 19.10 14.37
CA GLY A 462 18.55 17.94 13.72
C GLY A 462 18.24 16.56 14.28
N GLY A 463 17.36 16.46 15.26
CA GLY A 463 17.07 15.22 16.01
C GLY A 463 15.84 14.44 15.58
N TYR A 464 15.25 14.75 14.44
CA TYR A 464 14.13 13.96 13.89
C TYR A 464 14.66 12.78 13.10
N ALA A 465 14.14 11.60 13.37
CA ALA A 465 14.43 10.27 12.84
C ALA A 465 15.47 10.14 11.71
N ALA A 466 16.17 9.03 11.65
CA ALA A 466 17.20 8.70 10.65
C ALA A 466 16.76 8.81 9.16
N ARG A 467 15.48 9.06 8.90
CA ARG A 467 14.89 9.40 7.59
C ARG A 467 13.77 10.41 7.82
N PRO A 468 13.94 11.68 7.41
CA PRO A 468 12.90 12.69 7.55
C PRO A 468 11.66 12.28 6.76
N ARG A 469 10.52 12.26 7.46
CA ARG A 469 9.19 12.09 6.85
C ARG A 469 8.38 13.32 7.26
N PRO A 470 8.38 14.40 6.47
CA PRO A 470 7.68 15.63 6.83
C PRO A 470 6.19 15.37 7.00
N GLY A 471 5.57 16.03 7.97
CA GLY A 471 4.14 15.90 8.28
C GLY A 471 3.86 15.66 9.76
N LEU A 472 2.57 15.49 10.10
CA LEU A 472 2.09 15.54 11.48
C LEU A 472 2.63 14.44 12.37
N LEU A 473 2.60 13.17 11.93
CA LEU A 473 2.91 12.05 12.81
C LEU A 473 4.41 11.77 12.96
N HIS A 474 5.21 11.97 11.91
CA HIS A 474 6.61 11.56 11.90
C HIS A 474 7.60 12.71 11.68
N GLY A 475 7.11 13.90 11.33
CA GLY A 475 7.90 15.10 11.10
C GLY A 475 7.91 16.06 12.29
N ALA A 476 8.54 17.22 12.06
CA ALA A 476 8.61 18.31 13.03
C ALA A 476 7.26 19.01 13.25
N THR A 477 6.31 18.83 12.35
CA THR A 477 4.94 19.35 12.48
C THR A 477 4.26 18.89 13.77
N GLY A 478 4.53 17.65 14.22
CA GLY A 478 4.01 17.15 15.50
C GLY A 478 4.55 17.90 16.72
N ALA A 479 5.83 18.28 16.68
CA ALA A 479 6.44 19.12 17.71
C ALA A 479 5.79 20.53 17.73
N ALA A 480 5.56 21.13 16.55
CA ALA A 480 4.89 22.40 16.44
C ALA A 480 3.47 22.36 17.04
N LEU A 481 2.71 21.29 16.79
CA LEU A 481 1.39 21.10 17.38
C LEU A 481 1.45 21.04 18.90
N PHE A 482 2.34 20.23 19.47
CA PHE A 482 2.49 20.13 20.92
C PHE A 482 2.83 21.48 21.55
N LEU A 483 3.81 22.21 21.00
CA LEU A 483 4.23 23.51 21.51
C LEU A 483 3.11 24.55 21.41
N LEU A 484 2.30 24.50 20.38
CA LEU A 484 1.14 25.38 20.21
C LEU A 484 0.06 25.08 21.27
N ARG A 485 -0.27 23.80 21.51
CA ARG A 485 -1.22 23.39 22.55
C ARG A 485 -0.72 23.75 23.96
N LEU A 486 0.58 23.62 24.22
CA LEU A 486 1.19 24.07 25.48
C LEU A 486 1.12 25.60 25.62
N TYR A 487 1.29 26.36 24.53
CA TYR A 487 1.09 27.81 24.55
C TYR A 487 -0.33 28.20 24.92
N GLU A 488 -1.33 27.49 24.41
CA GLU A 488 -2.75 27.75 24.71
C GLU A 488 -3.05 27.59 26.22
N GLU A 489 -2.35 26.67 26.90
CA GLU A 489 -2.51 26.42 28.34
C GLU A 489 -1.69 27.39 29.20
N THR A 490 -0.47 27.76 28.75
CA THR A 490 0.48 28.52 29.60
C THR A 490 0.53 30.02 29.27
N GLY A 491 0.23 30.41 28.04
CA GLY A 491 0.39 31.76 27.53
C GLY A 491 1.85 32.15 27.26
N ASP A 492 2.81 31.21 27.32
CA ASP A 492 4.24 31.52 27.06
C ASP A 492 4.48 31.86 25.59
N ARG A 493 4.67 33.14 25.33
CA ARG A 493 4.86 33.72 23.99
C ARG A 493 6.13 33.25 23.26
N LYS A 494 7.01 32.51 23.89
CA LYS A 494 8.18 31.93 23.23
C LYS A 494 7.78 30.69 22.42
N LEU A 495 6.81 29.92 22.90
CA LEU A 495 6.41 28.65 22.30
C LEU A 495 5.94 28.74 20.84
N PRO A 496 5.11 29.74 20.42
CA PRO A 496 4.76 29.91 19.01
C PRO A 496 5.96 30.15 18.10
N HIS A 497 7.01 30.79 18.58
CA HIS A 497 8.21 31.02 17.77
C HIS A 497 9.03 29.73 17.60
N VAL A 498 9.13 28.90 18.65
CA VAL A 498 9.78 27.58 18.58
C VAL A 498 8.95 26.64 17.67
N ALA A 499 7.63 26.68 17.77
CA ALA A 499 6.74 25.93 16.87
C ALA A 499 6.94 26.35 15.40
N ALA A 500 7.10 27.65 15.13
CA ALA A 500 7.39 28.13 13.78
C ALA A 500 8.72 27.61 13.24
N GLU A 501 9.75 27.50 14.08
CA GLU A 501 11.04 26.91 13.70
C GLU A 501 10.89 25.45 13.30
N ALA A 502 10.14 24.66 14.07
CA ALA A 502 9.85 23.27 13.76
C ALA A 502 9.11 23.13 12.41
N LEU A 503 8.10 23.96 12.16
CA LEU A 503 7.37 23.96 10.89
C LEU A 503 8.24 24.32 9.68
N ARG A 504 9.20 25.23 9.83
CA ARG A 504 10.14 25.59 8.74
C ARG A 504 10.92 24.38 8.26
N HIS A 505 11.32 23.50 9.17
CA HIS A 505 12.01 22.27 8.82
C HIS A 505 11.16 21.40 7.88
N ASP A 506 9.93 21.08 8.27
CA ASP A 506 9.05 20.24 7.46
C ASP A 506 8.66 20.92 6.14
N LEU A 507 8.40 22.23 6.14
CA LEU A 507 8.11 22.98 4.92
C LEU A 507 9.26 22.98 3.92
N ALA A 508 10.51 23.04 4.40
CA ALA A 508 11.69 22.94 3.55
C ALA A 508 11.83 21.56 2.93
N GLU A 509 11.56 20.49 3.70
CA GLU A 509 11.56 19.11 3.20
C GLU A 509 10.42 18.87 2.21
N LEU A 510 9.22 19.41 2.46
CA LEU A 510 8.09 19.34 1.53
C LEU A 510 8.38 20.05 0.20
N ALA A 511 9.11 21.18 0.25
CA ALA A 511 9.48 21.94 -0.95
C ALA A 511 10.55 21.25 -1.79
N ASN A 512 11.52 20.57 -1.15
CA ASN A 512 12.74 20.07 -1.79
C ASN A 512 12.77 18.53 -1.92
N GLY A 513 11.86 17.82 -1.25
CA GLY A 513 11.86 16.34 -1.19
C GLY A 513 11.23 15.69 -2.43
N PRO A 514 11.66 14.46 -2.79
CA PRO A 514 11.04 13.71 -3.87
C PRO A 514 9.63 13.21 -3.47
N GLY A 515 8.64 13.42 -4.33
CA GLY A 515 7.33 12.80 -4.44
C GLY A 515 6.46 12.62 -3.17
N LEU A 516 6.87 11.81 -2.21
CA LEU A 516 6.08 11.49 -1.00
C LEU A 516 5.84 12.70 -0.08
N GLY A 517 6.74 13.70 -0.08
CA GLY A 517 6.57 14.94 0.69
C GLY A 517 5.42 15.82 0.21
N ARG A 518 5.01 15.69 -1.05
CA ARG A 518 3.93 16.47 -1.67
C ARG A 518 2.55 15.80 -1.54
N MET A 519 2.49 14.60 -0.96
CA MET A 519 1.22 13.91 -0.78
C MET A 519 0.31 14.66 0.21
N PRO A 520 -1.00 14.71 -0.05
CA PRO A 520 -1.96 15.46 0.77
C PRO A 520 -2.39 14.69 2.03
N TYR A 521 -1.53 13.84 2.58
CA TYR A 521 -1.89 13.04 3.73
C TYR A 521 -1.71 13.81 5.04
N LEU A 522 -2.55 13.47 6.04
CA LEU A 522 -2.49 14.06 7.37
C LEU A 522 -1.21 13.61 8.12
N ALA A 523 -0.91 12.32 8.07
CA ALA A 523 0.18 11.72 8.84
C ALA A 523 1.56 12.09 8.30
N VAL A 524 1.74 11.96 6.97
CA VAL A 524 2.98 12.27 6.24
C VAL A 524 2.60 13.13 5.04
N GLY A 525 3.13 14.35 4.95
CA GLY A 525 2.83 15.26 3.85
C GLY A 525 2.17 16.57 4.26
N GLY A 526 1.59 17.26 3.27
CA GLY A 526 1.22 18.66 3.38
C GLY A 526 -0.03 18.96 4.21
N ALA A 527 -1.01 18.04 4.32
CA ALA A 527 -2.29 18.36 4.97
C ALA A 527 -2.14 18.61 6.48
N GLY A 528 -1.40 17.73 7.19
CA GLY A 528 -1.12 17.92 8.62
C GLY A 528 -0.32 19.19 8.89
N THR A 529 0.66 19.47 8.05
CA THR A 529 1.49 20.69 8.13
C THR A 529 0.65 21.94 7.88
N ALA A 530 -0.27 21.92 6.91
CA ALA A 530 -1.17 23.02 6.63
C ALA A 530 -2.13 23.32 7.80
N MET A 531 -2.65 22.26 8.42
CA MET A 531 -3.52 22.37 9.59
C MET A 531 -2.81 23.09 10.75
N VAL A 532 -1.63 22.60 11.13
CA VAL A 532 -0.86 23.21 12.24
C VAL A 532 -0.38 24.62 11.91
N LEU A 533 0.02 24.88 10.66
CA LEU A 533 0.39 26.22 10.22
C LEU A 533 -0.80 27.19 10.32
N SER A 534 -1.99 26.76 9.90
CA SER A 534 -3.21 27.57 10.01
C SER A 534 -3.51 27.97 11.45
N ASP A 535 -3.35 27.02 12.39
CA ASP A 535 -3.56 27.27 13.82
C ASP A 535 -2.47 28.20 14.41
N LEU A 536 -1.23 28.07 13.92
CA LEU A 536 -0.08 28.84 14.45
C LEU A 536 -0.06 30.30 13.99
N LEU A 537 -0.41 30.59 12.73
CA LEU A 537 -0.26 31.93 12.14
C LEU A 537 -0.89 33.07 12.96
N PRO A 538 -2.08 32.93 13.59
CA PRO A 538 -2.68 33.96 14.42
C PRO A 538 -1.88 34.34 15.67
N HIS A 539 -0.99 33.46 16.12
CA HIS A 539 -0.23 33.61 17.37
C HIS A 539 1.18 34.20 17.16
N LEU A 540 1.61 34.37 15.90
CA LEU A 540 2.89 34.98 15.60
C LEU A 540 2.80 36.52 15.64
N THR A 541 3.69 37.15 16.43
CA THR A 541 3.70 38.60 16.66
C THR A 541 4.29 39.42 15.51
N SER A 542 4.96 38.77 14.56
CA SER A 542 5.53 39.39 13.37
C SER A 542 5.11 38.63 12.12
N PRO A 543 4.92 39.32 10.98
CA PRO A 543 4.69 38.61 9.72
C PRO A 543 5.85 37.64 9.48
N ALA A 544 5.53 36.39 9.25
CA ALA A 544 6.48 35.33 8.90
C ALA A 544 6.36 35.05 7.38
N PRO A 545 6.95 35.90 6.52
CA PRO A 545 6.76 35.80 5.06
C PRO A 545 7.32 34.50 4.49
N ASP A 546 8.27 33.90 5.14
CA ASP A 546 8.83 32.58 4.83
C ASP A 546 7.82 31.44 5.07
N LEU A 547 7.01 31.52 6.14
CA LEU A 547 5.93 30.57 6.40
C LEU A 547 4.73 30.81 5.48
N THR A 548 4.32 32.08 5.33
CA THR A 548 3.20 32.43 4.44
C THR A 548 3.52 32.18 2.97
N GLY A 549 4.79 32.29 2.56
CA GLY A 549 5.27 31.94 1.23
C GLY A 549 5.08 30.48 0.85
N SER A 550 4.92 29.58 1.84
CA SER A 550 4.65 28.15 1.63
C SER A 550 3.14 27.82 1.46
N LEU A 551 2.24 28.79 1.67
CA LEU A 551 0.79 28.57 1.53
C LEU A 551 0.35 28.09 0.14
N PRO A 552 0.92 28.56 -0.99
CA PRO A 552 0.57 28.02 -2.31
C PRO A 552 0.89 26.52 -2.43
N LEU A 553 2.04 26.06 -1.94
CA LEU A 553 2.42 24.65 -1.91
C LEU A 553 1.41 23.81 -1.11
N LEU A 554 1.03 24.28 0.08
CA LEU A 554 0.08 23.59 0.94
C LEU A 554 -1.34 23.61 0.38
N ARG A 555 -1.74 24.70 -0.28
CA ARG A 555 -3.04 24.78 -0.98
C ARG A 555 -3.12 23.77 -2.12
N THR A 556 -2.05 23.58 -2.87
CA THR A 556 -2.00 22.56 -3.93
C THR A 556 -2.14 21.15 -3.32
N SER A 557 -1.44 20.87 -2.21
CA SER A 557 -1.58 19.59 -1.50
C SER A 557 -3.00 19.37 -0.96
N LEU A 558 -3.66 20.40 -0.44
CA LEU A 558 -5.04 20.32 0.05
C LEU A 558 -6.06 20.20 -1.08
N ALA A 559 -5.86 20.93 -2.20
CA ALA A 559 -6.74 20.86 -3.35
C ALA A 559 -6.78 19.44 -3.96
N SER A 560 -5.67 18.71 -3.92
CA SER A 560 -5.63 17.32 -4.37
C SER A 560 -6.44 16.36 -3.49
N LEU A 561 -6.71 16.70 -2.21
CA LEU A 561 -7.64 15.94 -1.35
C LEU A 561 -9.11 16.11 -1.75
N TYR A 562 -9.48 17.26 -2.33
CA TYR A 562 -10.86 17.51 -2.78
C TYR A 562 -11.12 17.01 -4.19
N GLN A 563 -10.06 16.62 -4.91
CA GLN A 563 -10.13 16.06 -6.27
C GLN A 563 -9.98 14.52 -6.28
N ALA A 564 -9.61 13.92 -5.16
CA ALA A 564 -9.55 12.47 -4.92
C ALA A 564 -10.80 12.00 -4.15
#